data_1aef6471b6c5656200261bfa0881b3a5
#
_entry.id   1aef6471b6c5656200261bfa0881b3a5
#
_cell.length_a   1.000
_cell.length_b   1.000
_cell.length_c   1.000
_cell.angle_alpha   90.00
_cell.angle_beta   90.00
_cell.angle_gamma   90.00
#
_symmetry.space_group_name_H-M   'P 1'
#
loop_
_entity.id
_entity.type
_entity.pdbx_description
1 polymer ?
#
loop_
_entity_poly.entity_id
_entity_poly.type
_entity_poly.pdbx_seq_one_letter_code
_entity_poly.pdbx_strand_id
1 'polypeptide(L)'
;DKKRNYVNEDILARGGDVVEREIKNGVLNIRTHIDVDTITGLKATEGVLALKDKYKGVVDMQTVAFPQEGIVKDPGADKLMWQAMEMGCDVVGGMPANENCPDDSRAHVKLCFDIAEKYDADVDMHVDESDDPFYRTLEMVADETIARGWQGRVTAGHTCAMAAYDDHYAAYVI
;
A
#
# COMPACT_ATOMS: atom_id res chain seq x y z
N ASP A 1 2.58 1.76 22.13
CA ASP A 1 2.11 1.78 20.75
C ASP A 1 1.96 3.22 20.28
N LYS A 2 2.90 3.69 19.42
CA LYS A 2 2.93 5.09 18.96
C LYS A 2 1.72 5.45 18.11
N LYS A 3 1.20 4.50 17.32
CA LYS A 3 0.07 4.71 16.41
C LYS A 3 -1.16 5.28 17.15
N ARG A 4 -1.46 4.78 18.36
CA ARG A 4 -2.62 5.24 19.16
C ARG A 4 -2.59 6.73 19.50
N ASN A 5 -1.39 7.31 19.54
CA ASN A 5 -1.14 8.70 19.95
C ASN A 5 -0.83 9.63 18.77
N TYR A 6 -1.16 9.23 17.54
CA TYR A 6 -0.98 10.10 16.38
C TYR A 6 -1.86 11.34 16.49
N VAL A 7 -1.23 12.49 16.27
CA VAL A 7 -1.89 13.79 16.10
C VAL A 7 -1.41 14.42 14.80
N ASN A 8 -2.28 15.16 14.13
CA ASN A 8 -1.98 15.71 12.81
C ASN A 8 -0.79 16.65 12.82
N GLU A 9 -0.61 17.42 13.89
CA GLU A 9 0.52 18.36 14.04
C GLU A 9 1.88 17.61 14.02
N ASP A 10 1.97 16.47 14.69
CA ASP A 10 3.19 15.64 14.70
C ASP A 10 3.45 15.00 13.34
N ILE A 11 2.40 14.51 12.66
CA ILE A 11 2.51 13.96 11.31
C ILE A 11 3.00 15.04 10.34
N LEU A 12 2.42 16.23 10.38
CA LEU A 12 2.81 17.35 9.53
C LEU A 12 4.25 17.80 9.80
N ALA A 13 4.67 17.85 11.06
CA ALA A 13 6.03 18.26 11.42
C ALA A 13 7.05 17.23 10.92
N ARG A 14 6.92 15.96 11.30
CA ARG A 14 7.85 14.89 10.90
C ARG A 14 7.84 14.62 9.40
N GLY A 15 6.66 14.56 8.80
CA GLY A 15 6.50 14.39 7.36
C GLY A 15 7.07 15.59 6.60
N GLY A 16 6.85 16.82 7.08
CA GLY A 16 7.43 18.03 6.52
C GLY A 16 8.96 18.01 6.52
N ASP A 17 9.58 17.59 7.63
CA ASP A 17 11.04 17.47 7.74
C ASP A 17 11.60 16.47 6.71
N VAL A 18 10.89 15.37 6.46
CA VAL A 18 11.28 14.38 5.42
C VAL A 18 11.16 15.00 4.04
N VAL A 19 9.99 15.56 3.70
CA VAL A 19 9.75 16.16 2.38
C VAL A 19 10.75 17.27 2.07
N GLU A 20 11.04 18.15 3.03
CA GLU A 20 12.03 19.23 2.85
C GLU A 20 13.45 18.71 2.65
N ARG A 21 13.80 17.60 3.30
CA ARG A 21 15.09 16.94 3.11
C ARG A 21 15.18 16.31 1.71
N GLU A 22 14.12 15.67 1.27
CA GLU A 22 14.07 15.07 -0.08
C GLU A 22 14.14 16.15 -1.17
N ILE A 23 13.42 17.26 -1.02
CA ILE A 23 13.50 18.39 -1.94
C ILE A 23 14.94 18.95 -2.02
N LYS A 24 15.64 19.09 -0.89
CA LYS A 24 17.05 19.53 -0.86
C LYS A 24 17.98 18.58 -1.59
N ASN A 25 17.63 17.29 -1.68
CA ASN A 25 18.36 16.28 -2.43
C ASN A 25 17.92 16.17 -3.90
N GLY A 26 17.02 17.04 -4.37
CA GLY A 26 16.55 17.08 -5.76
C GLY A 26 15.42 16.13 -6.09
N VAL A 27 14.74 15.57 -5.09
CA VAL A 27 13.56 14.71 -5.30
C VAL A 27 12.38 15.57 -5.72
N LEU A 28 11.76 15.21 -6.84
CA LEU A 28 10.59 15.89 -7.41
C LEU A 28 9.30 15.08 -7.27
N ASN A 29 9.41 13.76 -7.05
CA ASN A 29 8.26 12.86 -6.93
C ASN A 29 8.45 11.95 -5.71
N ILE A 30 7.42 11.84 -4.89
CA ILE A 30 7.40 10.98 -3.70
C ILE A 30 6.15 10.09 -3.79
N ARG A 31 6.31 8.77 -3.65
CA ARG A 31 5.21 7.86 -3.35
C ARG A 31 5.32 7.44 -1.89
N THR A 32 4.26 7.63 -1.12
CA THR A 32 4.24 7.32 0.30
C THR A 32 3.09 6.39 0.66
N HIS A 33 3.41 5.31 1.38
CA HIS A 33 2.45 4.36 1.92
C HIS A 33 1.95 4.87 3.27
N ILE A 34 0.63 4.96 3.42
CA ILE A 34 -0.03 5.51 4.59
C ILE A 34 -0.77 4.38 5.29
N ASP A 35 -0.36 4.06 6.51
CA ASP A 35 -1.05 3.02 7.30
C ASP A 35 -2.53 3.33 7.46
N VAL A 36 -3.36 2.37 7.04
CA VAL A 36 -4.82 2.35 7.22
C VAL A 36 -5.17 1.11 8.05
N ASP A 37 -5.53 1.31 9.29
CA ASP A 37 -5.84 0.24 10.24
C ASP A 37 -6.87 0.70 11.30
N THR A 38 -7.47 -0.24 12.03
CA THR A 38 -8.47 0.10 13.05
C THR A 38 -7.86 0.72 14.33
N ILE A 39 -6.53 0.74 14.46
CA ILE A 39 -5.83 1.34 15.61
C ILE A 39 -5.77 2.85 15.47
N THR A 40 -5.41 3.34 14.28
CA THR A 40 -5.26 4.76 13.97
C THR A 40 -6.45 5.36 13.25
N GLY A 41 -7.27 4.52 12.63
CA GLY A 41 -8.30 4.96 11.70
C GLY A 41 -7.65 5.67 10.50
N LEU A 42 -8.14 6.83 10.18
CA LEU A 42 -7.69 7.66 9.05
C LEU A 42 -6.84 8.87 9.44
N LYS A 43 -6.36 8.95 10.70
CA LYS A 43 -5.54 10.08 11.17
C LYS A 43 -4.27 10.26 10.36
N ALA A 44 -3.59 9.14 10.01
CA ALA A 44 -2.40 9.20 9.18
C ALA A 44 -2.74 9.71 7.77
N THR A 45 -3.85 9.26 7.21
CA THR A 45 -4.34 9.70 5.89
C THR A 45 -4.64 11.20 5.89
N GLU A 46 -5.37 11.71 6.88
CA GLU A 46 -5.65 13.14 7.03
C GLU A 46 -4.37 13.97 7.07
N GLY A 47 -3.40 13.56 7.90
CA GLY A 47 -2.14 14.27 8.08
C GLY A 47 -1.28 14.28 6.81
N VAL A 48 -1.20 13.14 6.09
CA VAL A 48 -0.38 13.05 4.87
C VAL A 48 -1.05 13.76 3.69
N LEU A 49 -2.38 13.72 3.57
CA LEU A 49 -3.09 14.51 2.56
C LEU A 49 -2.92 16.02 2.77
N ALA A 50 -2.95 16.48 4.03
CA ALA A 50 -2.64 17.87 4.35
C ALA A 50 -1.18 18.22 4.01
N LEU A 51 -0.24 17.28 4.20
CA LEU A 51 1.15 17.45 3.79
C LEU A 51 1.28 17.57 2.26
N LYS A 52 0.59 16.71 1.52
CA LYS A 52 0.52 16.75 0.05
C LYS A 52 0.04 18.12 -0.45
N ASP A 53 -1.03 18.64 0.15
CA ASP A 53 -1.55 19.98 -0.19
C ASP A 53 -0.56 21.09 0.12
N LYS A 54 0.13 21.02 1.26
CA LYS A 54 1.16 22.00 1.68
C LYS A 54 2.30 22.11 0.67
N TYR A 55 2.72 21.01 0.07
CA TYR A 55 3.86 20.98 -0.86
C TYR A 55 3.45 20.93 -2.33
N LYS A 56 2.17 21.12 -2.63
CA LYS A 56 1.64 21.16 -4.00
C LYS A 56 2.37 22.18 -4.86
N GLY A 57 2.84 21.74 -6.03
CA GLY A 57 3.62 22.58 -6.95
C GLY A 57 5.10 22.71 -6.62
N VAL A 58 5.57 22.07 -5.54
CA VAL A 58 6.99 21.96 -5.20
C VAL A 58 7.49 20.54 -5.42
N VAL A 59 6.72 19.56 -4.97
CA VAL A 59 6.98 18.14 -5.15
C VAL A 59 5.65 17.43 -5.45
N ASP A 60 5.67 16.49 -6.38
CA ASP A 60 4.52 15.65 -6.65
C ASP A 60 4.48 14.48 -5.65
N MET A 61 3.39 14.40 -4.88
CA MET A 61 3.20 13.33 -3.91
C MET A 61 2.07 12.40 -4.33
N GLN A 62 2.39 11.13 -4.51
CA GLN A 62 1.42 10.03 -4.65
C GLN A 62 1.22 9.38 -3.29
N THR A 63 -0.05 9.27 -2.87
CA THR A 63 -0.45 8.69 -1.59
C THR A 63 -1.07 7.32 -1.79
N VAL A 64 -0.55 6.31 -1.09
CA VAL A 64 -1.03 4.93 -1.15
C VAL A 64 -1.81 4.64 0.14
N ALA A 65 -3.10 4.30 0.02
CA ALA A 65 -3.87 3.76 1.15
C ALA A 65 -3.38 2.34 1.44
N PHE A 66 -2.73 2.11 2.58
CA PHE A 66 -1.94 0.92 2.82
C PHE A 66 -2.37 0.17 4.10
N PRO A 67 -2.99 -1.02 3.97
CA PRO A 67 -3.45 -1.82 5.11
C PRO A 67 -2.31 -2.70 5.66
N GLN A 68 -1.33 -2.08 6.32
CA GLN A 68 -0.13 -2.73 6.86
C GLN A 68 -0.46 -3.92 7.78
N GLU A 69 -1.51 -3.82 8.58
CA GLU A 69 -1.89 -4.85 9.56
C GLU A 69 -2.74 -5.99 8.93
N GLY A 70 -3.05 -5.90 7.64
CA GLY A 70 -3.99 -6.76 6.95
C GLY A 70 -5.38 -6.14 6.85
N ILE A 71 -6.26 -6.74 6.07
CA ILE A 71 -7.66 -6.29 5.90
C ILE A 71 -8.62 -7.29 6.55
N VAL A 72 -8.45 -8.58 6.28
CA VAL A 72 -9.29 -9.64 6.84
C VAL A 72 -8.95 -9.85 8.31
N LYS A 73 -7.69 -9.82 8.64
CA LYS A 73 -7.15 -9.95 10.00
C LYS A 73 -7.50 -8.75 10.91
N ASP A 74 -7.75 -7.57 10.34
CA ASP A 74 -8.17 -6.35 11.06
C ASP A 74 -9.62 -5.97 10.69
N PRO A 75 -10.64 -6.56 11.34
CA PRO A 75 -12.04 -6.35 10.99
C PRO A 75 -12.48 -4.88 11.07
N GLY A 76 -12.84 -4.30 9.93
CA GLY A 76 -13.18 -2.90 9.77
C GLY A 76 -12.17 -2.11 8.92
N ALA A 77 -10.95 -2.65 8.72
CA ALA A 77 -9.95 -2.04 7.83
C ALA A 77 -10.45 -1.95 6.38
N ASP A 78 -11.29 -2.89 5.95
CA ASP A 78 -11.97 -2.84 4.64
C ASP A 78 -12.68 -1.51 4.42
N LYS A 79 -13.52 -1.08 5.38
CA LYS A 79 -14.25 0.19 5.30
C LYS A 79 -13.32 1.40 5.31
N LEU A 80 -12.25 1.33 6.10
CA LEU A 80 -11.26 2.40 6.17
C LEU A 80 -10.50 2.54 4.86
N MET A 81 -10.22 1.44 4.15
CA MET A 81 -9.60 1.49 2.82
C MET A 81 -10.48 2.22 1.81
N TRP A 82 -11.79 1.92 1.75
CA TRP A 82 -12.73 2.67 0.92
C TRP A 82 -12.73 4.16 1.27
N GLN A 83 -12.80 4.50 2.55
CA GLN A 83 -12.81 5.88 3.03
C GLN A 83 -11.51 6.63 2.71
N ALA A 84 -10.34 5.97 2.83
CA ALA A 84 -9.06 6.57 2.47
C ALA A 84 -9.02 6.98 0.99
N MET A 85 -9.58 6.16 0.11
CA MET A 85 -9.69 6.51 -1.32
C MET A 85 -10.71 7.63 -1.55
N GLU A 86 -11.84 7.64 -0.85
CA GLU A 86 -12.80 8.75 -0.88
C GLU A 86 -12.20 10.08 -0.42
N MET A 87 -11.27 10.05 0.52
CA MET A 87 -10.53 11.23 1.00
C MET A 87 -9.52 11.76 -0.01
N GLY A 88 -9.15 10.98 -1.02
CA GLY A 88 -8.26 11.40 -2.10
C GLY A 88 -6.87 10.76 -2.08
N CYS A 89 -6.71 9.56 -1.51
CA CYS A 89 -5.55 8.74 -1.80
C CYS A 89 -5.52 8.37 -3.29
N ASP A 90 -4.31 8.31 -3.87
CA ASP A 90 -4.12 8.15 -5.31
C ASP A 90 -4.02 6.68 -5.74
N VAL A 91 -3.56 5.81 -4.85
CA VAL A 91 -3.18 4.43 -5.15
C VAL A 91 -3.71 3.50 -4.07
N VAL A 92 -4.14 2.31 -4.45
CA VAL A 92 -4.58 1.27 -3.51
C VAL A 92 -3.38 0.40 -3.14
N GLY A 93 -3.05 0.34 -1.86
CA GLY A 93 -2.01 -0.51 -1.32
C GLY A 93 -2.50 -1.86 -0.86
N GLY A 94 -1.56 -2.76 -0.54
CA GLY A 94 -1.86 -4.06 0.03
C GLY A 94 -0.65 -4.72 0.68
N MET A 95 -0.90 -5.50 1.72
CA MET A 95 0.09 -6.35 2.39
C MET A 95 -0.49 -7.75 2.63
N PRO A 96 -0.77 -8.52 1.56
CA PRO A 96 -1.49 -9.80 1.67
C PRO A 96 -0.72 -10.85 2.48
N ALA A 97 0.61 -10.77 2.56
CA ALA A 97 1.43 -11.67 3.38
C ALA A 97 1.19 -11.51 4.89
N ASN A 98 0.56 -10.42 5.33
CA ASN A 98 0.26 -10.16 6.73
C ASN A 98 -1.07 -10.78 7.21
N GLU A 99 -1.82 -11.41 6.32
CA GLU A 99 -3.05 -12.12 6.68
C GLU A 99 -2.76 -13.45 7.41
N ASN A 100 -3.80 -14.04 8.01
CA ASN A 100 -3.64 -15.25 8.84
C ASN A 100 -3.44 -16.54 8.01
N CYS A 101 -3.93 -16.57 6.78
CA CYS A 101 -3.85 -17.74 5.91
C CYS A 101 -3.93 -17.34 4.42
N PRO A 102 -3.59 -18.25 3.49
CA PRO A 102 -3.62 -17.95 2.05
C PRO A 102 -4.99 -17.54 1.51
N ASP A 103 -6.09 -18.05 2.07
CA ASP A 103 -7.44 -17.67 1.65
C ASP A 103 -7.75 -16.23 2.04
N ASP A 104 -7.33 -15.80 3.22
CA ASP A 104 -7.42 -14.40 3.67
C ASP A 104 -6.55 -13.49 2.80
N SER A 105 -5.34 -13.94 2.42
CA SER A 105 -4.46 -13.22 1.49
C SER A 105 -5.12 -13.00 0.12
N ARG A 106 -5.79 -14.03 -0.43
CA ARG A 106 -6.55 -13.91 -1.68
C ARG A 106 -7.73 -12.94 -1.55
N ALA A 107 -8.45 -12.98 -0.42
CA ALA A 107 -9.55 -12.06 -0.16
C ALA A 107 -9.05 -10.61 -0.04
N HIS A 108 -7.91 -10.40 0.61
CA HIS A 108 -7.22 -9.11 0.71
C HIS A 108 -6.89 -8.56 -0.69
N VAL A 109 -6.17 -9.33 -1.52
CA VAL A 109 -5.81 -8.93 -2.88
C VAL A 109 -7.04 -8.57 -3.68
N LYS A 110 -8.06 -9.43 -3.67
CA LYS A 110 -9.32 -9.19 -4.39
C LYS A 110 -9.98 -7.89 -3.96
N LEU A 111 -10.08 -7.61 -2.66
CA LEU A 111 -10.68 -6.38 -2.16
C LEU A 111 -9.90 -5.14 -2.62
N CYS A 112 -8.57 -5.18 -2.61
CA CYS A 112 -7.75 -4.08 -3.12
C CYS A 112 -8.03 -3.81 -4.60
N PHE A 113 -8.18 -4.84 -5.43
CA PHE A 113 -8.56 -4.65 -6.83
C PHE A 113 -10.01 -4.18 -7.00
N ASP A 114 -10.95 -4.63 -6.16
CA ASP A 114 -12.34 -4.11 -6.17
C ASP A 114 -12.37 -2.60 -5.90
N ILE A 115 -11.53 -2.13 -4.97
CA ILE A 115 -11.34 -0.70 -4.67
C ILE A 115 -10.69 0.01 -5.86
N ALA A 116 -9.62 -0.55 -6.42
CA ALA A 116 -8.90 0.03 -7.55
C ALA A 116 -9.81 0.21 -8.78
N GLU A 117 -10.63 -0.79 -9.11
CA GLU A 117 -11.63 -0.68 -10.19
C GLU A 117 -12.64 0.44 -9.94
N LYS A 118 -13.14 0.56 -8.69
CA LYS A 118 -14.14 1.59 -8.34
C LYS A 118 -13.62 3.02 -8.51
N TYR A 119 -12.34 3.24 -8.18
CA TYR A 119 -11.74 4.58 -8.22
C TYR A 119 -10.86 4.81 -9.46
N ASP A 120 -10.81 3.84 -10.37
CA ASP A 120 -9.87 3.83 -11.52
C ASP A 120 -8.42 4.11 -11.09
N ALA A 121 -8.00 3.50 -9.96
CA ALA A 121 -6.72 3.74 -9.31
C ALA A 121 -5.71 2.64 -9.65
N ASP A 122 -4.42 2.98 -9.58
CA ASP A 122 -3.34 2.00 -9.63
C ASP A 122 -3.26 1.21 -8.32
N VAL A 123 -2.54 0.08 -8.35
CA VAL A 123 -2.31 -0.81 -7.21
C VAL A 123 -0.82 -0.84 -6.88
N ASP A 124 -0.47 -0.78 -5.59
CA ASP A 124 0.91 -0.90 -5.11
C ASP A 124 0.95 -1.76 -3.85
N MET A 125 1.34 -3.02 -4.00
CA MET A 125 1.35 -4.00 -2.90
C MET A 125 2.75 -4.38 -2.48
N HIS A 126 2.96 -4.54 -1.17
CA HIS A 126 4.12 -5.21 -0.62
C HIS A 126 3.85 -6.72 -0.61
N VAL A 127 4.61 -7.46 -1.40
CA VAL A 127 4.42 -8.90 -1.58
C VAL A 127 5.72 -9.65 -1.29
N ASP A 128 5.58 -10.82 -0.67
CA ASP A 128 6.66 -11.78 -0.46
C ASP A 128 7.92 -11.15 0.15
N GLU A 129 7.73 -10.24 1.13
CA GLU A 129 8.78 -9.58 1.89
C GLU A 129 9.36 -10.53 2.93
N SER A 130 9.97 -11.62 2.47
CA SER A 130 10.57 -12.69 3.28
C SER A 130 11.63 -13.40 2.48
N ASP A 131 12.54 -14.10 3.16
CA ASP A 131 13.47 -15.06 2.57
C ASP A 131 12.89 -16.48 2.46
N ASP A 132 11.65 -16.68 2.90
CA ASP A 132 10.95 -17.95 2.84
C ASP A 132 10.27 -18.14 1.46
N PRO A 133 10.69 -19.17 0.66
CA PRO A 133 10.14 -19.43 -0.67
C PRO A 133 8.67 -19.91 -0.66
N PHE A 134 8.08 -20.16 0.51
CA PHE A 134 6.67 -20.50 0.64
C PHE A 134 5.74 -19.25 0.67
N TYR A 135 6.29 -18.05 0.82
CA TYR A 135 5.55 -16.83 0.57
C TYR A 135 5.32 -16.66 -0.93
N ARG A 136 4.05 -16.67 -1.36
CA ARG A 136 3.62 -16.70 -2.78
C ARG A 136 2.45 -15.75 -3.05
N THR A 137 2.44 -14.60 -2.40
CA THR A 137 1.39 -13.60 -2.61
C THR A 137 1.55 -12.84 -3.92
N LEU A 138 2.76 -12.83 -4.51
CA LEU A 138 3.01 -12.31 -5.86
C LEU A 138 2.15 -13.00 -6.92
N GLU A 139 2.03 -14.35 -6.85
CA GLU A 139 1.17 -15.13 -7.75
C GLU A 139 -0.30 -14.66 -7.67
N MET A 140 -0.81 -14.42 -6.45
CA MET A 140 -2.18 -13.95 -6.24
C MET A 140 -2.41 -12.57 -6.88
N VAL A 141 -1.43 -11.67 -6.77
CA VAL A 141 -1.49 -10.35 -7.38
C VAL A 141 -1.40 -10.43 -8.90
N ALA A 142 -0.55 -11.31 -9.45
CA ALA A 142 -0.46 -11.55 -10.88
C ALA A 142 -1.77 -12.10 -11.46
N ASP A 143 -2.38 -13.08 -10.78
CA ASP A 143 -3.67 -13.68 -11.18
C ASP A 143 -4.78 -12.62 -11.27
N GLU A 144 -4.95 -11.76 -10.24
CA GLU A 144 -5.95 -10.70 -10.26
C GLU A 144 -5.62 -9.62 -11.30
N THR A 145 -4.34 -9.30 -11.50
CA THR A 145 -3.91 -8.36 -12.54
C THR A 145 -4.34 -8.82 -13.93
N ILE A 146 -4.13 -10.11 -14.22
CA ILE A 146 -4.51 -10.72 -15.51
C ILE A 146 -6.03 -10.79 -15.64
N ALA A 147 -6.70 -11.28 -14.60
CA ALA A 147 -8.15 -11.50 -14.62
C ALA A 147 -8.94 -10.19 -14.83
N ARG A 148 -8.43 -9.06 -14.34
CA ARG A 148 -9.09 -7.75 -14.43
C ARG A 148 -8.54 -6.84 -15.53
N GLY A 149 -7.51 -7.26 -16.26
CA GLY A 149 -6.90 -6.44 -17.30
C GLY A 149 -6.15 -5.22 -16.75
N TRP A 150 -5.55 -5.33 -15.57
CA TRP A 150 -4.86 -4.24 -14.86
C TRP A 150 -3.36 -4.15 -15.17
N GLN A 151 -2.90 -4.78 -16.26
CA GLN A 151 -1.50 -4.78 -16.68
C GLN A 151 -0.98 -3.35 -16.88
N GLY A 152 0.22 -3.08 -16.34
CA GLY A 152 0.85 -1.76 -16.39
C GLY A 152 0.37 -0.79 -15.29
N ARG A 153 -0.59 -1.20 -14.45
CA ARG A 153 -1.16 -0.39 -13.36
C ARG A 153 -0.91 -1.01 -11.97
N VAL A 154 -0.10 -2.05 -11.89
CA VAL A 154 0.19 -2.78 -10.64
C VAL A 154 1.69 -2.77 -10.36
N THR A 155 2.05 -2.36 -9.16
CA THR A 155 3.40 -2.44 -8.61
C THR A 155 3.43 -3.54 -7.56
N ALA A 156 4.35 -4.49 -7.69
CA ALA A 156 4.67 -5.49 -6.68
C ALA A 156 6.01 -5.11 -6.02
N GLY A 157 5.93 -4.58 -4.81
CA GLY A 157 7.09 -4.18 -4.03
C GLY A 157 7.72 -5.36 -3.29
N HIS A 158 9.00 -5.23 -2.91
CA HIS A 158 9.84 -6.23 -2.21
C HIS A 158 10.14 -7.47 -3.04
N THR A 159 9.22 -8.42 -3.16
CA THR A 159 9.39 -9.70 -3.88
C THR A 159 10.64 -10.48 -3.46
N CYS A 160 11.08 -10.35 -2.20
CA CYS A 160 12.34 -10.90 -1.70
C CYS A 160 12.37 -12.44 -1.78
N ALA A 161 11.24 -13.11 -1.55
CA ALA A 161 11.14 -14.57 -1.61
C ALA A 161 11.49 -15.15 -2.99
N MET A 162 11.38 -14.35 -4.07
CA MET A 162 11.78 -14.79 -5.42
C MET A 162 13.24 -15.23 -5.50
N ALA A 163 14.11 -14.67 -4.68
CA ALA A 163 15.52 -15.08 -4.64
C ALA A 163 15.72 -16.53 -4.15
N ALA A 164 14.71 -17.09 -3.49
CA ALA A 164 14.72 -18.45 -2.95
C ALA A 164 13.75 -19.41 -3.65
N TYR A 165 13.02 -18.94 -4.67
CA TYR A 165 12.16 -19.81 -5.49
C TYR A 165 12.98 -20.80 -6.30
N ASP A 166 12.43 -21.98 -6.54
CA ASP A 166 12.97 -22.86 -7.57
C ASP A 166 12.77 -22.26 -8.97
N ASP A 167 13.67 -22.57 -9.89
CA ASP A 167 13.68 -21.99 -11.25
C ASP A 167 12.37 -22.19 -12.00
N HIS A 168 11.66 -23.30 -11.76
CA HIS A 168 10.41 -23.60 -12.43
C HIS A 168 9.28 -22.68 -11.95
N TYR A 169 9.17 -22.50 -10.64
CA TYR A 169 8.16 -21.59 -10.07
C TYR A 169 8.47 -20.13 -10.37
N ALA A 170 9.73 -19.74 -10.31
CA ALA A 170 10.15 -18.39 -10.69
C ALA A 170 9.76 -18.06 -12.13
N ALA A 171 10.03 -18.98 -13.07
CA ALA A 171 9.65 -18.82 -14.48
C ALA A 171 8.14 -18.83 -14.73
N TYR A 172 7.37 -19.43 -13.85
CA TYR A 172 5.89 -19.45 -13.93
C TYR A 172 5.30 -18.10 -13.48
N VAL A 173 5.86 -17.50 -12.44
CA VAL A 173 5.29 -16.29 -11.81
C VAL A 173 5.69 -14.99 -12.54
N ILE A 174 6.83 -15.01 -13.28
CA ILE A 174 7.33 -13.89 -14.09
C ILE A 174 6.64 -13.87 -15.46
#